data_4bfba9503f96f834c18d5183c9802931
#
_entry.id   4bfba9503f96f834c18d5183c9802931
#
_cell.length_a   1.000
_cell.length_b   1.000
_cell.length_c   1.000
_cell.angle_alpha   90.00
_cell.angle_beta   90.00
_cell.angle_gamma   90.00
#
_symmetry.space_group_name_H-M   'P 1'
#
loop_
_entity.id
_entity.type
_entity.pdbx_description
1 polymer ?
#
loop_
_entity_poly.entity_id
_entity_poly.type
_entity_poly.pdbx_seq_one_letter_code
_entity_poly.pdbx_strand_id
1 'polypeptide(L)'
;DPDGLQEIERLIPGSEGVLKDAAHAREVADAVGYPVLLKAESGGGGRGMRIARASSEVISAFEDAQAEAAAAFGDSRVYLEKLIEGGRHIEIQLMADRYGHVVHLGERDCTVQRNHQKLIEESPSAVLDEKERTRTLEAAARATAKIGYVGAGTMEFLLDETGTLRFM
;
A
#
# COMPACT_ATOMS: atom_id res chain seq x y z
N ASP A 1 -9.32 3.82 22.57
CA ASP A 1 -9.04 4.91 21.65
C ASP A 1 -10.27 5.11 20.77
N PRO A 2 -10.98 6.26 20.89
CA PRO A 2 -12.21 6.48 20.15
C PRO A 2 -12.00 6.54 18.63
N ASP A 3 -10.79 6.69 18.16
CA ASP A 3 -10.54 6.94 16.75
C ASP A 3 -9.95 5.75 15.96
N GLY A 4 -9.78 4.58 16.55
CA GLY A 4 -9.40 3.30 15.88
C GLY A 4 -8.68 3.34 14.53
N LEU A 5 -8.55 4.53 13.96
CA LEU A 5 -7.81 4.85 12.74
C LEU A 5 -6.36 5.23 13.02
N GLN A 6 -6.04 5.67 14.25
CA GLN A 6 -4.64 5.94 14.60
C GLN A 6 -3.76 4.69 14.54
N GLU A 7 -4.37 3.51 14.58
CA GLU A 7 -3.64 2.25 14.43
C GLU A 7 -3.43 1.84 12.95
N ILE A 8 -4.22 2.40 12.01
CA ILE A 8 -3.98 2.28 10.57
C ILE A 8 -3.05 3.39 10.06
N GLU A 9 -2.74 4.39 10.87
CA GLU A 9 -1.79 5.48 10.57
C GLU A 9 -0.33 5.03 10.39
N ARG A 10 -0.07 3.75 10.36
CA ARG A 10 1.20 3.22 9.86
C ARG A 10 1.15 3.15 8.32
N LEU A 11 0.89 4.30 7.72
CA LEU A 11 1.06 4.47 6.29
C LEU A 11 2.53 4.25 5.94
N ILE A 12 2.75 3.80 4.73
CA ILE A 12 4.11 3.82 4.16
C ILE A 12 4.51 5.30 4.04
N PRO A 13 5.64 5.74 4.59
CA PRO A 13 6.10 7.12 4.43
C PRO A 13 6.19 7.49 2.95
N GLY A 14 5.73 8.68 2.58
CA GLY A 14 5.70 9.08 1.17
C GLY A 14 5.26 10.53 0.97
N SER A 15 4.84 10.84 -0.25
CA SER A 15 4.31 12.15 -0.61
C SER A 15 2.91 12.38 -0.05
N GLU A 16 2.59 13.62 0.30
CA GLU A 16 1.22 14.04 0.61
C GLU A 16 0.41 14.18 -0.70
N GLY A 17 0.02 13.02 -1.28
CA GLY A 17 -0.70 12.97 -2.55
C GLY A 17 0.21 13.04 -3.77
N VAL A 18 -0.33 13.56 -4.88
CA VAL A 18 0.32 13.59 -6.19
C VAL A 18 1.52 14.52 -6.20
N LEU A 19 2.62 14.07 -6.81
CA LEU A 19 3.82 14.88 -7.03
C LEU A 19 3.57 15.95 -8.08
N LYS A 20 4.06 17.15 -7.82
CA LYS A 20 3.87 18.33 -8.71
C LYS A 20 4.73 18.25 -9.96
N ASP A 21 6.00 17.91 -9.76
CA ASP A 21 7.04 17.83 -10.79
C ASP A 21 8.24 17.00 -10.29
N ALA A 22 9.24 16.82 -11.14
CA ALA A 22 10.45 16.06 -10.84
C ALA A 22 11.28 16.66 -9.70
N ALA A 23 11.25 17.98 -9.52
CA ALA A 23 11.97 18.65 -8.42
C ALA A 23 11.31 18.33 -7.08
N HIS A 24 9.98 18.39 -7.00
CA HIS A 24 9.21 17.99 -5.84
C HIS A 24 9.37 16.50 -5.55
N ALA A 25 9.41 15.64 -6.58
CA ALA A 25 9.69 14.21 -6.41
C ALA A 25 11.03 13.97 -5.72
N ARG A 26 12.07 14.69 -6.11
CA ARG A 26 13.40 14.59 -5.48
C ARG A 26 13.39 15.10 -4.03
N GLU A 27 12.76 16.23 -3.77
CA GLU A 27 12.63 16.79 -2.42
C GLU A 27 11.98 15.80 -1.46
N VAL A 28 10.84 15.20 -1.88
CA VAL A 28 10.14 14.18 -1.08
C VAL A 28 10.99 12.92 -0.91
N ALA A 29 11.65 12.45 -1.98
CA ALA A 29 12.51 11.26 -1.92
C ALA A 29 13.69 11.45 -0.95
N ASP A 30 14.33 12.62 -0.97
CA ASP A 30 15.43 12.95 -0.07
C ASP A 30 14.96 13.03 1.40
N ALA A 31 13.73 13.50 1.64
CA ALA A 31 13.13 13.53 2.97
C ALA A 31 12.72 12.16 3.50
N VAL A 32 12.13 11.32 2.63
CA VAL A 32 11.68 9.96 2.97
C VAL A 32 12.87 9.00 3.13
N GLY A 33 13.95 9.24 2.37
CA GLY A 33 15.14 8.38 2.30
C GLY A 33 14.95 7.19 1.35
N TYR A 34 16.06 6.79 0.72
CA TYR A 34 16.10 5.75 -0.32
C TYR A 34 16.14 4.33 0.27
N PRO A 35 15.69 3.31 -0.53
CA PRO A 35 15.04 3.43 -1.82
C PRO A 35 13.59 3.91 -1.72
N VAL A 36 13.08 4.50 -2.82
CA VAL A 36 11.69 4.94 -2.94
C VAL A 36 11.01 4.31 -4.15
N LEU A 37 9.69 4.24 -4.10
CA LEU A 37 8.82 3.72 -5.15
C LEU A 37 7.91 4.83 -5.65
N LEU A 38 7.99 5.16 -6.94
CA LEU A 38 7.05 6.05 -7.60
C LEU A 38 5.91 5.21 -8.18
N LYS A 39 4.66 5.64 -7.98
CA LYS A 39 3.46 4.89 -8.35
C LYS A 39 2.47 5.78 -9.09
N ALA A 40 1.87 5.27 -10.16
CA ALA A 40 0.74 5.92 -10.81
C ALA A 40 -0.45 5.98 -9.84
N GLU A 41 -1.13 7.13 -9.73
CA GLU A 41 -2.31 7.27 -8.88
C GLU A 41 -3.47 6.40 -9.37
N SER A 42 -3.69 6.34 -10.69
CA SER A 42 -4.70 5.48 -11.32
C SER A 42 -4.18 4.10 -11.64
N GLY A 43 -3.01 3.72 -11.09
CA GLY A 43 -2.30 2.48 -11.39
C GLY A 43 -2.83 1.27 -10.64
N GLY A 44 -2.41 0.10 -11.12
CA GLY A 44 -2.70 -1.19 -10.49
C GLY A 44 -1.91 -2.33 -11.14
N GLY A 45 -1.75 -3.45 -10.41
CA GLY A 45 -1.05 -4.63 -10.91
C GLY A 45 0.42 -4.39 -11.28
N GLY A 46 1.10 -3.43 -10.63
CA GLY A 46 2.51 -3.12 -10.84
C GLY A 46 2.82 -2.24 -12.06
N ARG A 47 1.82 -1.78 -12.79
CA ARG A 47 2.00 -0.84 -13.90
C ARG A 47 2.15 0.59 -13.40
N GLY A 48 3.01 1.38 -14.05
CA GLY A 48 3.30 2.75 -13.63
C GLY A 48 4.09 2.82 -12.33
N MET A 49 4.88 1.79 -12.03
CA MET A 49 5.74 1.71 -10.86
C MET A 49 7.22 1.82 -11.26
N ARG A 50 7.97 2.71 -10.60
CA ARG A 50 9.42 2.88 -10.80
C ARG A 50 10.12 3.00 -9.46
N ILE A 51 11.25 2.33 -9.36
CA ILE A 51 12.10 2.39 -8.17
C ILE A 51 13.22 3.40 -8.41
N ALA A 52 13.49 4.25 -7.43
CA ALA A 52 14.70 5.06 -7.38
C ALA A 52 15.49 4.70 -6.11
N ARG A 53 16.74 4.29 -6.28
CA ARG A 53 17.62 3.87 -5.19
C ARG A 53 18.55 4.98 -4.71
N ALA A 54 18.63 6.07 -5.47
CA ALA A 54 19.43 7.24 -5.17
C ALA A 54 18.80 8.51 -5.76
N SER A 55 19.19 9.68 -5.24
CA SER A 55 18.69 10.98 -5.68
C SER A 55 18.91 11.21 -7.19
N SER A 56 19.99 10.66 -7.75
CA SER A 56 20.29 10.77 -9.18
C SER A 56 19.30 10.05 -10.10
N GLU A 57 18.54 9.07 -9.57
CA GLU A 57 17.61 8.26 -10.35
C GLU A 57 16.17 8.82 -10.33
N VAL A 58 15.86 9.72 -9.39
CA VAL A 58 14.46 10.14 -9.12
C VAL A 58 13.83 10.81 -10.33
N ILE A 59 14.57 11.70 -11.03
CA ILE A 59 14.00 12.44 -12.15
C ILE A 59 13.60 11.50 -13.28
N SER A 60 14.51 10.62 -13.71
CA SER A 60 14.20 9.66 -14.77
C SER A 60 13.10 8.70 -14.37
N ALA A 61 13.11 8.21 -13.12
CA ALA A 61 12.07 7.34 -12.59
C ALA A 61 10.70 8.03 -12.56
N PHE A 62 10.64 9.32 -12.22
CA PHE A 62 9.42 10.11 -12.26
C PHE A 62 8.87 10.28 -13.67
N GLU A 63 9.72 10.68 -14.63
CA GLU A 63 9.33 10.85 -16.04
C GLU A 63 8.84 9.53 -16.65
N ASP A 64 9.54 8.43 -16.40
CA ASP A 64 9.17 7.11 -16.87
C ASP A 64 7.84 6.62 -16.26
N ALA A 65 7.63 6.87 -14.96
CA ALA A 65 6.38 6.52 -14.28
C ALA A 65 5.20 7.32 -14.86
N GLN A 66 5.38 8.63 -15.11
CA GLN A 66 4.36 9.47 -15.72
C GLN A 66 4.02 9.02 -17.16
N ALA A 67 5.04 8.72 -17.97
CA ALA A 67 4.85 8.28 -19.35
C ALA A 67 4.08 6.94 -19.41
N GLU A 68 4.45 5.98 -18.57
CA GLU A 68 3.74 4.71 -18.48
C GLU A 68 2.32 4.87 -17.94
N ALA A 69 2.12 5.69 -16.92
CA ALA A 69 0.81 5.97 -16.35
C ALA A 69 -0.13 6.61 -17.38
N ALA A 70 0.35 7.61 -18.11
CA ALA A 70 -0.41 8.23 -19.20
C ALA A 70 -0.78 7.23 -20.30
N ALA A 71 0.15 6.39 -20.71
CA ALA A 71 -0.07 5.40 -21.76
C ALA A 71 -1.02 4.28 -21.34
N ALA A 72 -0.92 3.81 -20.09
CA ALA A 72 -1.69 2.66 -19.61
C ALA A 72 -3.08 3.03 -19.07
N PHE A 73 -3.21 4.22 -18.45
CA PHE A 73 -4.41 4.63 -17.70
C PHE A 73 -5.02 5.95 -18.19
N GLY A 74 -4.37 6.66 -19.11
CA GLY A 74 -4.80 8.00 -19.55
C GLY A 74 -4.60 9.10 -18.51
N ASP A 75 -3.86 8.81 -17.44
CA ASP A 75 -3.62 9.69 -16.31
C ASP A 75 -2.14 9.63 -15.92
N SER A 76 -1.44 10.78 -15.99
CA SER A 76 -0.01 10.86 -15.70
C SER A 76 0.33 11.16 -14.23
N ARG A 77 -0.66 11.25 -13.36
CA ARG A 77 -0.45 11.57 -11.95
C ARG A 77 0.31 10.45 -11.23
N VAL A 78 1.36 10.85 -10.51
CA VAL A 78 2.27 9.94 -9.81
C VAL A 78 2.45 10.42 -8.38
N TYR A 79 2.53 9.50 -7.44
CA TYR A 79 2.91 9.74 -6.05
C TYR A 79 4.13 8.90 -5.67
N LEU A 80 4.71 9.13 -4.51
CA LEU A 80 5.93 8.48 -4.06
C LEU A 80 5.75 7.89 -2.66
N GLU A 81 6.29 6.69 -2.47
CA GLU A 81 6.34 6.01 -1.18
C GLU A 81 7.74 5.45 -0.90
N LYS A 82 8.05 5.24 0.37
CA LYS A 82 9.21 4.44 0.77
C LYS A 82 9.08 3.03 0.20
N LEU A 83 10.10 2.54 -0.50
CA LEU A 83 10.14 1.13 -0.89
C LEU A 83 10.46 0.27 0.34
N ILE A 84 9.57 -0.64 0.67
CA ILE A 84 9.79 -1.66 1.68
C ILE A 84 10.32 -2.91 0.96
N GLU A 85 11.61 -3.19 1.13
CA GLU A 85 12.25 -4.39 0.57
C GLU A 85 12.10 -5.54 1.57
N GLY A 86 11.94 -6.77 1.06
CA GLY A 86 11.80 -7.95 1.91
C GLY A 86 10.52 -8.04 2.74
N GLY A 87 9.59 -7.09 2.57
CA GLY A 87 8.32 -7.07 3.29
C GLY A 87 7.42 -8.24 2.91
N ARG A 88 6.58 -8.67 3.86
CA ARG A 88 5.54 -9.67 3.58
C ARG A 88 4.21 -8.98 3.27
N HIS A 89 3.56 -9.46 2.21
CA HIS A 89 2.28 -8.93 1.77
C HIS A 89 1.15 -9.64 2.53
N ILE A 90 0.51 -8.91 3.42
CA ILE A 90 -0.63 -9.39 4.21
C ILE A 90 -1.89 -8.67 3.72
N GLU A 91 -2.94 -9.42 3.41
CA GLU A 91 -4.22 -8.82 3.04
C GLU A 91 -5.36 -9.35 3.91
N ILE A 92 -6.31 -8.48 4.20
CA ILE A 92 -7.50 -8.80 4.99
C ILE A 92 -8.70 -8.86 4.07
N GLN A 93 -9.41 -9.99 4.06
CA GLN A 93 -10.67 -10.10 3.35
C GLN A 93 -11.80 -9.47 4.14
N LEU A 94 -12.54 -8.58 3.51
CA LEU A 94 -13.64 -7.83 4.10
C LEU A 94 -14.94 -8.02 3.31
N MET A 95 -16.06 -7.99 4.01
CA MET A 95 -17.38 -7.87 3.42
C MET A 95 -18.19 -6.84 4.18
N ALA A 96 -18.86 -5.95 3.45
CA ALA A 96 -19.68 -4.89 4.00
C ALA A 96 -21.03 -4.81 3.30
N ASP A 97 -22.08 -4.58 4.07
CA ASP A 97 -23.43 -4.37 3.55
C ASP A 97 -23.77 -2.88 3.49
N ARG A 98 -24.91 -2.56 2.86
CA ARG A 98 -25.41 -1.18 2.77
C ARG A 98 -25.98 -0.61 4.07
N TYR A 99 -26.01 -1.40 5.13
CA TYR A 99 -26.56 -1.00 6.44
C TYR A 99 -25.44 -0.66 7.44
N GLY A 100 -24.17 -0.73 6.98
CA GLY A 100 -23.00 -0.40 7.81
C GLY A 100 -22.42 -1.56 8.59
N HIS A 101 -22.90 -2.79 8.35
CA HIS A 101 -22.29 -3.97 8.95
C HIS A 101 -21.06 -4.36 8.14
N VAL A 102 -19.94 -4.55 8.82
CA VAL A 102 -18.69 -5.01 8.23
C VAL A 102 -18.17 -6.23 8.99
N VAL A 103 -17.76 -7.25 8.25
CA VAL A 103 -17.08 -8.43 8.78
C VAL A 103 -15.76 -8.65 8.08
N HIS A 104 -14.76 -9.12 8.82
CA HIS A 104 -13.54 -9.67 8.24
C HIS A 104 -13.63 -11.21 8.17
N LEU A 105 -12.96 -11.79 7.18
CA LEU A 105 -12.88 -13.24 6.99
C LEU A 105 -11.47 -13.78 7.24
N GLY A 106 -10.70 -13.09 8.05
CA GLY A 106 -9.30 -13.38 8.33
C GLY A 106 -8.34 -12.70 7.33
N GLU A 107 -7.07 -12.99 7.50
CA GLU A 107 -5.99 -12.50 6.64
C GLU A 107 -5.41 -13.62 5.78
N ARG A 108 -4.73 -13.20 4.71
CA ARG A 108 -3.89 -14.04 3.85
C ARG A 108 -2.48 -13.44 3.79
N ASP A 109 -1.49 -14.32 3.75
CA ASP A 109 -0.12 -13.98 3.38
C ASP A 109 0.05 -14.25 1.89
N CYS A 110 0.23 -13.21 1.11
CA CYS A 110 0.33 -13.24 -0.36
C CYS A 110 1.74 -12.86 -0.84
N THR A 111 2.76 -13.12 -0.04
CA THR A 111 4.15 -12.68 -0.30
C THR A 111 4.74 -13.35 -1.54
N VAL A 112 4.37 -14.60 -1.83
CA VAL A 112 4.90 -15.34 -2.98
C VAL A 112 4.21 -14.85 -4.26
N GLN A 113 4.90 -13.95 -4.96
CA GLN A 113 4.39 -13.28 -6.16
C GLN A 113 5.39 -13.37 -7.32
N ARG A 114 4.89 -13.27 -8.56
CA ARG A 114 5.69 -13.07 -9.76
C ARG A 114 5.14 -11.86 -10.53
N ASN A 115 5.96 -10.84 -10.71
CA ASN A 115 5.54 -9.58 -11.36
C ASN A 115 4.25 -9.01 -10.75
N HIS A 116 4.18 -8.95 -9.41
CA HIS A 116 3.02 -8.49 -8.63
C HIS A 116 1.75 -9.35 -8.80
N GLN A 117 1.88 -10.56 -9.33
CA GLN A 117 0.80 -11.53 -9.38
C GLN A 117 0.96 -12.54 -8.24
N LYS A 118 -0.02 -12.64 -7.39
CA LYS A 118 -0.08 -13.60 -6.27
C LYS A 118 -0.09 -15.03 -6.82
N LEU A 119 0.87 -15.87 -6.40
CA LEU A 119 1.00 -17.26 -6.84
C LEU A 119 0.63 -18.26 -5.76
N ILE A 120 0.99 -17.95 -4.50
CA ILE A 120 0.66 -18.76 -3.34
C ILE A 120 0.11 -17.82 -2.28
N GLU A 121 -0.99 -18.22 -1.69
CA GLU A 121 -1.64 -17.52 -0.60
C GLU A 121 -1.82 -18.50 0.55
N GLU A 122 -1.46 -18.07 1.76
CA GLU A 122 -1.59 -18.86 2.98
C GLU A 122 -2.52 -18.17 3.96
N SER A 123 -3.40 -18.93 4.59
CA SER A 123 -4.29 -18.43 5.65
C SER A 123 -4.40 -19.46 6.76
N PRO A 124 -4.26 -19.08 8.04
CA PRO A 124 -3.80 -17.76 8.50
C PRO A 124 -2.32 -17.54 8.23
N SER A 125 -1.88 -16.28 8.25
CA SER A 125 -0.46 -15.94 8.11
C SER A 125 0.35 -16.50 9.29
N ALA A 126 1.45 -17.21 8.98
CA ALA A 126 2.32 -17.79 10.01
C ALA A 126 3.19 -16.75 10.75
N VAL A 127 3.26 -15.52 10.24
CA VAL A 127 4.15 -14.47 10.81
C VAL A 127 3.43 -13.50 11.74
N LEU A 128 2.11 -13.49 11.77
CA LEU A 128 1.33 -12.67 12.69
C LEU A 128 1.04 -13.47 13.96
N ASP A 129 1.40 -12.90 15.11
CA ASP A 129 0.90 -13.43 16.37
C ASP A 129 -0.59 -13.11 16.56
N GLU A 130 -1.25 -13.78 17.49
CA GLU A 130 -2.69 -13.67 17.71
C GLU A 130 -3.14 -12.26 18.07
N LYS A 131 -2.30 -11.54 18.82
CA LYS A 131 -2.60 -10.18 19.27
C LYS A 131 -2.55 -9.19 18.09
N GLU A 132 -1.50 -9.25 17.27
CA GLU A 132 -1.35 -8.40 16.10
C GLU A 132 -2.41 -8.72 15.06
N ARG A 133 -2.70 -10.01 14.85
CA ARG A 133 -3.79 -10.48 13.98
C ARG A 133 -5.12 -9.86 14.37
N THR A 134 -5.56 -10.08 15.62
CA THR A 134 -6.84 -9.57 16.10
C THR A 134 -6.93 -8.07 15.97
N ARG A 135 -5.90 -7.34 16.41
CA ARG A 135 -5.82 -5.88 16.33
C ARG A 135 -6.00 -5.37 14.89
N THR A 136 -5.28 -5.99 13.96
CA THR A 136 -5.28 -5.56 12.54
C THR A 136 -6.61 -5.88 11.86
N LEU A 137 -7.17 -7.06 12.11
CA LEU A 137 -8.48 -7.45 11.57
C LEU A 137 -9.59 -6.52 12.03
N GLU A 138 -9.62 -6.19 13.32
CA GLU A 138 -10.61 -5.27 13.87
C GLU A 138 -10.41 -3.83 13.36
N ALA A 139 -9.16 -3.36 13.25
CA ALA A 139 -8.85 -2.03 12.71
C ALA A 139 -9.30 -1.92 11.25
N ALA A 140 -9.04 -2.93 10.42
CA ALA A 140 -9.48 -2.98 9.03
C ALA A 140 -11.02 -2.95 8.92
N ALA A 141 -11.74 -3.70 9.76
CA ALA A 141 -13.20 -3.68 9.76
C ALA A 141 -13.76 -2.29 10.17
N ARG A 142 -13.17 -1.66 11.21
CA ARG A 142 -13.57 -0.30 11.63
C ARG A 142 -13.32 0.73 10.54
N ALA A 143 -12.16 0.69 9.87
CA ALA A 143 -11.83 1.61 8.78
C ALA A 143 -12.79 1.44 7.60
N THR A 144 -13.07 0.20 7.21
CA THR A 144 -14.01 -0.13 6.14
C THR A 144 -15.42 0.41 6.44
N ALA A 145 -15.89 0.28 7.69
CA ALA A 145 -17.15 0.84 8.12
C ALA A 145 -17.17 2.39 8.05
N LYS A 146 -16.06 3.02 8.49
CA LYS A 146 -15.96 4.50 8.53
C LYS A 146 -16.01 5.13 7.15
N ILE A 147 -15.44 4.50 6.12
CA ILE A 147 -15.51 5.00 4.74
C ILE A 147 -16.82 4.66 4.02
N GLY A 148 -17.74 3.94 4.69
CA GLY A 148 -19.01 3.53 4.09
C GLY A 148 -18.86 2.55 2.93
N TYR A 149 -17.83 1.71 2.92
CA TYR A 149 -17.62 0.72 1.87
C TYR A 149 -18.77 -0.29 1.82
N VAL A 150 -19.15 -0.71 0.62
CA VAL A 150 -20.19 -1.74 0.39
C VAL A 150 -19.67 -2.75 -0.63
N GLY A 151 -19.74 -4.02 -0.29
CA GLY A 151 -19.31 -5.14 -1.13
C GLY A 151 -18.21 -5.99 -0.51
N ALA A 152 -17.64 -6.88 -1.31
CA ALA A 152 -16.46 -7.65 -0.95
C ALA A 152 -15.19 -6.88 -1.40
N GLY A 153 -14.17 -6.88 -0.56
CA GLY A 153 -12.91 -6.22 -0.87
C GLY A 153 -11.76 -6.73 0.00
N THR A 154 -10.56 -6.28 -0.31
CA THR A 154 -9.38 -6.55 0.51
C THR A 154 -8.77 -5.24 1.00
N MET A 155 -8.16 -5.28 2.17
CA MET A 155 -7.28 -4.24 2.69
C MET A 155 -5.87 -4.81 2.76
N GLU A 156 -4.94 -4.18 2.07
CA GLU A 156 -3.58 -4.70 1.85
C GLU A 156 -2.56 -3.98 2.75
N PHE A 157 -1.62 -4.76 3.27
CA PHE A 157 -0.56 -4.30 4.17
C PHE A 157 0.78 -4.90 3.76
N LEU A 158 1.86 -4.18 4.05
CA LEU A 158 3.22 -4.72 4.08
C LEU A 158 3.69 -4.84 5.53
N LEU A 159 4.08 -6.04 5.92
CA LEU A 159 4.81 -6.28 7.16
C LEU A 159 6.30 -6.07 6.88
N ASP A 160 6.87 -5.01 7.43
CA ASP A 160 8.29 -4.69 7.25
C ASP A 160 9.22 -5.53 8.15
N GLU A 161 10.54 -5.39 7.95
CA GLU A 161 11.56 -6.13 8.71
C GLU A 161 11.54 -5.82 10.21
N THR A 162 10.95 -4.70 10.62
CA THR A 162 10.78 -4.33 12.04
C THR A 162 9.56 -4.98 12.69
N GLY A 163 8.78 -5.75 11.93
CA GLY A 163 7.52 -6.34 12.37
C GLY A 163 6.35 -5.34 12.38
N THR A 164 6.50 -4.21 11.68
CA THR A 164 5.44 -3.20 11.59
C THR A 164 4.59 -3.45 10.35
N LEU A 165 3.28 -3.66 10.54
CA LEU A 165 2.30 -3.66 9.44
C LEU A 165 2.04 -2.24 8.98
N ARG A 166 2.25 -1.99 7.68
CA ARG A 166 1.99 -0.71 7.02
C ARG A 166 0.90 -0.87 5.99
N PHE A 167 -0.07 0.02 6.04
CA PHE A 167 -1.14 0.08 5.04
C PHE A 167 -0.58 0.55 3.69
N MET A 168 -1.03 -0.11 2.60
CA MET A 168 -0.62 0.18 1.21
C MET A 168 -1.60 1.11 0.52
#